data_1623f469238e64fa33518c7cd74ef374
#
_entry.id   1623f469238e64fa33518c7cd74ef374
#
_cell.length_a   1.000
_cell.length_b   1.000
_cell.length_c   1.000
_cell.angle_alpha   90.00
_cell.angle_beta   90.00
_cell.angle_gamma   90.00
#
_symmetry.space_group_name_H-M   'P 1'
#
loop_
_entity.id
_entity.type
_entity.pdbx_description
1 polymer ?
#
loop_
_entity_poly.entity_id
_entity_poly.type
_entity_poly.pdbx_seq_one_letter_code
_entity_poly.pdbx_strand_id
1 'polypeptide(L)'
;MTKETKKRIKQRNKLWRVQKNYSSDINYGRYKKVRNEVTELVRRDQDNYRKRLLKSFKGHDKRFYGYIRSLQTRPAGVQQLVDGNGKITETDGEAAELLSKCFQEVYTQEDKKEECPQQWSGKRQRAGEISEEDIDITPEVVERALLRLKEDKSPGPDDLHPMLLRKCASAMAIPLSKIYNKSLNTGTVPKEWKLANVTPLFKKGKKSDPANYRPVSLTSVVCKVMESLVKSKLVEHLEKTGKLSSSQHGFTTGRYCLTNLLEAFENWTTALDEGWGVDVLFLDYRKAFDTVSHSKLMKKLHGCGIVGKLWEWIKDFLTLRKSRVGVRGSFSFWREVLSGVPQGSVLGPLLFLIFVNDLPEWIKSSLKMFADDTKIWARIRVEKDGECLQRDLDSLGRWSDEWLLRFNCEKCKVM
;
A
#
# COMPACT_ATOMS: atom_id res chain seq x y z
N MET A 1 -16.33 10.88 -29.55
CA MET A 1 -16.51 11.41 -30.92
C MET A 1 -17.65 10.68 -31.61
N THR A 2 -18.57 11.41 -32.23
CA THR A 2 -19.73 10.87 -32.95
C THR A 2 -19.33 10.20 -34.29
N LYS A 3 -20.23 9.40 -34.88
CA LYS A 3 -20.00 8.80 -36.22
C LYS A 3 -19.81 9.88 -37.27
N GLU A 4 -20.56 10.98 -37.18
CA GLU A 4 -20.47 12.16 -38.05
C GLU A 4 -19.08 12.80 -37.98
N THR A 5 -18.57 13.09 -36.81
CA THR A 5 -17.24 13.67 -36.61
C THR A 5 -16.14 12.79 -37.18
N LYS A 6 -16.21 11.46 -36.97
CA LYS A 6 -15.26 10.51 -37.55
C LYS A 6 -15.29 10.51 -39.11
N LYS A 7 -16.48 10.61 -39.70
CA LYS A 7 -16.65 10.69 -41.17
C LYS A 7 -16.00 11.96 -41.74
N ARG A 8 -16.23 13.10 -41.07
CA ARG A 8 -15.65 14.40 -41.49
C ARG A 8 -14.13 14.45 -41.31
N ILE A 9 -13.57 13.82 -40.25
CA ILE A 9 -12.12 13.69 -40.09
C ILE A 9 -11.50 12.89 -41.27
N LYS A 10 -12.12 11.78 -41.66
CA LYS A 10 -11.66 11.01 -42.84
C LYS A 10 -11.68 11.86 -44.13
N GLN A 11 -12.72 12.65 -44.34
CA GLN A 11 -12.84 13.55 -45.48
C GLN A 11 -11.76 14.64 -45.44
N ARG A 12 -11.54 15.28 -44.29
CA ARG A 12 -10.45 16.26 -44.10
C ARG A 12 -9.10 15.66 -44.44
N ASN A 13 -8.79 14.46 -43.95
CA ASN A 13 -7.50 13.80 -44.22
C ASN A 13 -7.32 13.46 -45.69
N LYS A 14 -8.42 13.09 -46.42
CA LYS A 14 -8.40 12.88 -47.87
C LYS A 14 -8.09 14.19 -48.62
N LEU A 15 -8.78 15.27 -48.29
CA LEU A 15 -8.54 16.59 -48.89
C LEU A 15 -7.14 17.13 -48.59
N TRP A 16 -6.61 16.88 -47.39
CA TRP A 16 -5.23 17.21 -47.05
C TRP A 16 -4.21 16.49 -47.92
N ARG A 17 -4.41 15.20 -48.23
CA ARG A 17 -3.54 14.45 -49.13
C ARG A 17 -3.60 14.99 -50.55
N VAL A 18 -4.80 15.36 -51.05
CA VAL A 18 -4.98 15.98 -52.34
C VAL A 18 -4.26 17.34 -52.41
N GLN A 19 -4.42 18.18 -51.37
CA GLN A 19 -3.73 19.47 -51.27
C GLN A 19 -2.20 19.32 -51.23
N LYS A 20 -1.71 18.31 -50.53
CA LYS A 20 -0.25 18.05 -50.43
C LYS A 20 0.36 17.61 -51.76
N ASN A 21 -0.39 16.80 -52.53
CA ASN A 21 0.10 16.28 -53.83
C ASN A 21 -0.16 17.24 -55.01
N TYR A 22 -1.24 18.02 -54.95
CA TYR A 22 -1.68 18.95 -55.99
C TYR A 22 -2.05 20.28 -55.34
N SER A 23 -1.00 21.06 -55.01
CA SER A 23 -1.19 22.35 -54.34
C SER A 23 -1.88 23.35 -55.26
N SER A 24 -3.08 23.82 -54.86
CA SER A 24 -3.79 24.90 -55.51
C SER A 24 -4.69 25.62 -54.51
N ASP A 25 -5.00 26.90 -54.77
CA ASP A 25 -5.89 27.69 -53.92
C ASP A 25 -7.28 27.09 -53.79
N ILE A 26 -7.79 26.46 -54.84
CA ILE A 26 -9.08 25.76 -54.85
C ILE A 26 -9.04 24.55 -53.89
N ASN A 27 -7.99 23.74 -53.98
CA ASN A 27 -7.84 22.57 -53.10
C ASN A 27 -7.62 22.99 -51.64
N TYR A 28 -6.85 24.05 -51.41
CA TYR A 28 -6.67 24.63 -50.10
C TYR A 28 -7.98 25.16 -49.50
N GLY A 29 -8.80 25.86 -50.31
CA GLY A 29 -10.11 26.35 -49.89
C GLY A 29 -11.06 25.23 -49.47
N ARG A 30 -11.10 24.13 -50.25
CA ARG A 30 -11.89 22.93 -49.90
C ARG A 30 -11.39 22.26 -48.62
N TYR A 31 -10.11 22.11 -48.45
CA TYR A 31 -9.52 21.57 -47.22
C TYR A 31 -9.83 22.47 -46.01
N LYS A 32 -9.61 23.80 -46.14
CA LYS A 32 -9.85 24.77 -45.08
C LYS A 32 -11.30 24.74 -44.56
N LYS A 33 -12.27 24.65 -45.47
CA LYS A 33 -13.71 24.53 -45.13
C LYS A 33 -13.97 23.31 -44.26
N VAL A 34 -13.56 22.11 -44.72
CA VAL A 34 -13.80 20.86 -43.99
C VAL A 34 -12.97 20.80 -42.70
N ARG A 35 -11.77 21.38 -42.67
CA ARG A 35 -10.97 21.51 -41.43
C ARG A 35 -11.73 22.30 -40.36
N ASN A 36 -12.32 23.44 -40.72
CA ASN A 36 -13.08 24.29 -39.80
C ASN A 36 -14.33 23.55 -39.28
N GLU A 37 -15.08 22.89 -40.15
CA GLU A 37 -16.23 22.05 -39.75
C GLU A 37 -15.82 20.94 -38.81
N VAL A 38 -14.70 20.26 -39.04
CA VAL A 38 -14.16 19.25 -38.12
C VAL A 38 -13.82 19.87 -36.74
N THR A 39 -13.25 21.07 -36.72
CA THR A 39 -12.91 21.75 -35.47
C THR A 39 -14.17 22.03 -34.65
N GLU A 40 -15.24 22.51 -35.26
CA GLU A 40 -16.53 22.76 -34.59
C GLU A 40 -17.20 21.48 -34.11
N LEU A 41 -17.20 20.43 -34.93
CA LEU A 41 -17.75 19.13 -34.58
C LEU A 41 -17.01 18.50 -33.38
N VAL A 42 -15.68 18.60 -33.35
CA VAL A 42 -14.86 18.12 -32.22
C VAL A 42 -15.17 18.90 -30.96
N ARG A 43 -15.27 20.24 -31.01
CA ARG A 43 -15.68 21.08 -29.87
C ARG A 43 -17.07 20.67 -29.34
N ARG A 44 -18.06 20.54 -30.24
CA ARG A 44 -19.41 20.09 -29.90
C ARG A 44 -19.40 18.71 -29.22
N ASP A 45 -18.65 17.76 -29.74
CA ASP A 45 -18.53 16.41 -29.16
C ASP A 45 -17.88 16.46 -27.77
N GLN A 46 -16.85 17.28 -27.58
CA GLN A 46 -16.21 17.52 -26.29
C GLN A 46 -17.17 18.13 -25.27
N ASP A 47 -17.93 19.14 -25.64
CA ASP A 47 -18.89 19.79 -24.75
C ASP A 47 -20.04 18.85 -24.38
N ASN A 48 -20.53 18.05 -25.34
CA ASN A 48 -21.54 17.03 -25.07
C ASN A 48 -20.99 15.92 -24.15
N TYR A 49 -19.74 15.56 -24.30
CA TYR A 49 -19.05 14.62 -23.39
C TYR A 49 -18.94 15.21 -21.98
N ARG A 50 -18.49 16.47 -21.86
CA ARG A 50 -18.40 17.20 -20.56
C ARG A 50 -19.76 17.27 -19.87
N LYS A 51 -20.82 17.68 -20.61
CA LYS A 51 -22.18 17.76 -20.06
C LYS A 51 -22.71 16.40 -19.57
N ARG A 52 -22.44 15.32 -20.31
CA ARG A 52 -22.80 13.95 -19.88
C ARG A 52 -22.02 13.51 -18.66
N LEU A 53 -20.72 13.80 -18.65
CA LEU A 53 -19.85 13.49 -17.52
C LEU A 53 -20.34 14.20 -16.24
N LEU A 54 -20.63 15.50 -16.32
CA LEU A 54 -21.13 16.29 -15.20
C LEU A 54 -22.48 15.78 -14.69
N LYS A 55 -23.39 15.37 -15.58
CA LYS A 55 -24.70 14.78 -15.20
C LYS A 55 -24.57 13.39 -14.55
N SER A 56 -23.50 12.64 -14.83
CA SER A 56 -23.29 11.30 -14.29
C SER A 56 -22.63 11.27 -12.90
N PHE A 57 -22.18 12.41 -12.40
CA PHE A 57 -21.50 12.47 -11.10
C PHE A 57 -22.51 12.50 -9.95
N LYS A 58 -22.41 11.50 -9.08
CA LYS A 58 -23.02 11.47 -7.76
C LYS A 58 -21.87 11.43 -6.73
N GLY A 59 -21.58 12.57 -6.09
CA GLY A 59 -20.55 12.64 -5.04
C GLY A 59 -19.09 12.51 -5.56
N HIS A 60 -18.20 11.92 -4.78
CA HIS A 60 -16.76 11.77 -5.06
C HIS A 60 -16.45 10.72 -6.12
N ASP A 61 -16.85 10.94 -7.39
CA ASP A 61 -16.59 10.00 -8.48
C ASP A 61 -15.12 10.11 -8.98
N LYS A 62 -14.37 9.01 -8.90
CA LYS A 62 -13.00 8.93 -9.42
C LYS A 62 -12.86 9.32 -10.89
N ARG A 63 -13.89 9.12 -11.71
CA ARG A 63 -13.93 9.50 -13.13
C ARG A 63 -13.86 11.01 -13.31
N PHE A 64 -14.47 11.78 -12.41
CA PHE A 64 -14.35 13.24 -12.41
C PHE A 64 -12.91 13.69 -12.20
N TYR A 65 -12.26 13.18 -11.16
CA TYR A 65 -10.86 13.52 -10.88
C TYR A 65 -9.91 13.02 -11.96
N GLY A 66 -10.19 11.88 -12.58
CA GLY A 66 -9.46 11.39 -13.74
C GLY A 66 -9.57 12.34 -14.93
N TYR A 67 -10.77 12.84 -15.22
CA TYR A 67 -11.00 13.82 -16.26
C TYR A 67 -10.31 15.17 -15.97
N ILE A 68 -10.42 15.69 -14.74
CA ILE A 68 -9.73 16.93 -14.35
C ILE A 68 -8.21 16.78 -14.49
N ARG A 69 -7.62 15.64 -14.08
CA ARG A 69 -6.20 15.38 -14.29
C ARG A 69 -5.81 15.35 -15.77
N SER A 70 -6.67 14.83 -16.65
CA SER A 70 -6.41 14.81 -18.10
C SER A 70 -6.44 16.20 -18.74
N LEU A 71 -7.08 17.18 -18.10
CA LEU A 71 -7.10 18.58 -18.54
C LEU A 71 -5.88 19.38 -18.04
N GLN A 72 -5.18 18.88 -17.03
CA GLN A 72 -3.98 19.52 -16.52
C GLN A 72 -2.82 19.27 -17.50
N THR A 73 -2.31 20.33 -18.11
CA THR A 73 -1.18 20.30 -19.05
C THR A 73 0.16 19.96 -18.41
N ARG A 74 0.23 19.87 -17.08
CA ARG A 74 1.43 19.43 -16.36
C ARG A 74 1.30 17.93 -16.06
N PRO A 75 2.22 17.09 -16.53
CA PRO A 75 2.21 15.68 -16.17
C PRO A 75 2.32 15.57 -14.64
N ALA A 76 1.29 14.99 -14.00
CA ALA A 76 1.38 14.55 -12.62
C ALA A 76 2.40 13.40 -12.58
N GLY A 77 3.64 13.69 -12.25
CA GLY A 77 4.72 12.73 -12.22
C GLY A 77 5.87 13.22 -11.36
N VAL A 78 6.85 12.37 -11.17
CA VAL A 78 8.10 12.72 -10.52
C VAL A 78 8.74 13.87 -11.30
N GLN A 79 9.07 14.95 -10.61
CA GLN A 79 9.85 16.06 -11.17
C GLN A 79 11.33 15.67 -11.19
N GLN A 80 12.19 16.54 -11.76
CA GLN A 80 13.63 16.37 -11.61
C GLN A 80 14.00 16.25 -10.14
N LEU A 81 14.75 15.20 -9.82
CA LEU A 81 15.20 14.92 -8.46
C LEU A 81 16.64 15.41 -8.29
N VAL A 82 16.98 15.75 -7.06
CA VAL A 82 18.32 16.16 -6.66
C VAL A 82 18.90 15.05 -5.79
N ASP A 83 20.08 14.55 -6.14
CA ASP A 83 20.78 13.57 -5.32
C ASP A 83 21.49 14.21 -4.12
N GLY A 84 22.08 13.39 -3.24
CA GLY A 84 22.81 13.87 -2.06
C GLY A 84 24.02 14.78 -2.36
N ASN A 85 24.49 14.81 -3.60
CA ASN A 85 25.60 15.64 -4.06
C ASN A 85 25.12 16.92 -4.79
N GLY A 86 23.81 17.17 -4.84
CA GLY A 86 23.22 18.31 -5.52
C GLY A 86 23.05 18.15 -7.03
N LYS A 87 23.34 16.96 -7.60
CA LYS A 87 23.17 16.70 -9.03
C LYS A 87 21.68 16.47 -9.33
N ILE A 88 21.20 17.13 -10.39
CA ILE A 88 19.82 17.02 -10.87
C ILE A 88 19.72 15.85 -11.86
N THR A 89 18.67 15.03 -11.74
CA THR A 89 18.37 13.96 -12.72
C THR A 89 17.90 14.57 -14.03
N GLU A 90 18.45 14.11 -15.15
CA GLU A 90 18.10 14.58 -16.49
C GLU A 90 17.05 13.71 -17.16
N THR A 91 17.06 12.41 -16.86
CA THR A 91 16.17 11.41 -17.46
C THR A 91 15.24 10.75 -16.44
N ASP A 92 14.09 10.23 -16.90
CA ASP A 92 13.16 9.46 -16.07
C ASP A 92 13.81 8.16 -15.56
N GLY A 93 14.78 7.60 -16.30
CA GLY A 93 15.56 6.43 -15.86
C GLY A 93 16.47 6.75 -14.69
N GLU A 94 17.19 7.87 -14.72
CA GLU A 94 18.01 8.35 -13.59
C GLU A 94 17.15 8.64 -12.36
N ALA A 95 15.99 9.28 -12.55
CA ALA A 95 15.06 9.54 -11.46
C ALA A 95 14.54 8.24 -10.83
N ALA A 96 14.22 7.22 -11.66
CA ALA A 96 13.81 5.91 -11.18
C ALA A 96 14.93 5.22 -10.39
N GLU A 97 16.17 5.32 -10.87
CA GLU A 97 17.34 4.70 -10.22
C GLU A 97 17.67 5.39 -8.88
N LEU A 98 17.61 6.72 -8.83
CA LEU A 98 17.83 7.50 -7.60
C LEU A 98 16.78 7.15 -6.53
N LEU A 99 15.49 7.10 -6.90
CA LEU A 99 14.43 6.69 -5.99
C LEU A 99 14.61 5.25 -5.51
N SER A 100 15.03 4.35 -6.40
CA SER A 100 15.26 2.95 -6.06
C SER A 100 16.38 2.79 -5.02
N LYS A 101 17.45 3.55 -5.14
CA LYS A 101 18.54 3.61 -4.15
C LYS A 101 18.04 4.16 -2.81
N CYS A 102 17.35 5.29 -2.83
CA CYS A 102 16.80 5.92 -1.63
C CYS A 102 15.82 5.01 -0.87
N PHE A 103 15.00 4.21 -1.58
CA PHE A 103 14.10 3.25 -0.95
C PHE A 103 14.85 2.04 -0.36
N GLN A 104 15.98 1.65 -0.95
CA GLN A 104 16.78 0.54 -0.46
C GLN A 104 17.57 0.88 0.81
N GLU A 105 18.05 2.12 0.94
CA GLU A 105 18.80 2.61 2.12
C GLU A 105 18.00 2.56 3.43
N VAL A 106 16.67 2.42 3.33
CA VAL A 106 15.77 2.35 4.49
C VAL A 106 15.70 0.95 5.08
N TYR A 107 16.05 -0.09 4.32
CA TYR A 107 15.87 -1.47 4.78
C TYR A 107 16.71 -1.78 6.01
N THR A 108 16.09 -2.47 6.96
CA THR A 108 16.77 -2.99 8.15
C THR A 108 17.76 -4.06 7.73
N GLN A 109 19.02 -3.90 8.14
CA GLN A 109 20.03 -4.95 8.01
C GLN A 109 19.96 -5.82 9.26
N GLU A 110 19.71 -7.10 9.07
CA GLU A 110 19.70 -8.07 10.18
C GLU A 110 21.10 -8.66 10.33
N ASP A 111 21.68 -8.52 11.53
CA ASP A 111 22.87 -9.26 11.88
C ASP A 111 22.52 -10.74 12.02
N LYS A 112 23.12 -11.58 11.19
CA LYS A 112 22.88 -13.04 11.17
C LYS A 112 23.24 -13.74 12.50
N LYS A 113 23.86 -13.03 13.45
CA LYS A 113 24.31 -13.52 14.75
C LYS A 113 23.43 -13.11 15.93
N GLU A 114 22.48 -12.19 15.76
CA GLU A 114 21.57 -11.84 16.85
C GLU A 114 20.60 -12.98 17.11
N GLU A 115 20.82 -13.69 18.21
CA GLU A 115 19.80 -14.55 18.79
C GLU A 115 18.57 -13.69 19.16
N CYS A 116 17.40 -14.15 18.80
CA CYS A 116 16.18 -13.46 19.14
C CYS A 116 16.00 -13.39 20.66
N PRO A 117 15.46 -12.29 21.17
CA PRO A 117 15.16 -12.14 22.57
C PRO A 117 14.41 -13.33 23.14
N GLN A 118 14.94 -13.89 24.24
CA GLN A 118 14.36 -15.06 24.92
C GLN A 118 13.03 -14.76 25.61
N GLN A 119 12.62 -13.51 25.72
CA GLN A 119 11.49 -13.07 26.55
C GLN A 119 10.12 -13.03 25.87
N TRP A 120 10.00 -13.44 24.61
CA TRP A 120 8.66 -13.61 24.05
C TRP A 120 8.04 -14.94 24.51
N SER A 121 7.94 -15.12 25.83
CA SER A 121 7.04 -16.06 26.47
C SER A 121 5.65 -15.41 26.55
N GLY A 122 5.03 -15.13 25.42
CA GLY A 122 3.59 -14.88 25.43
C GLY A 122 2.99 -15.99 26.25
N LYS A 123 2.26 -15.65 27.32
CA LYS A 123 1.62 -16.62 28.21
C LYS A 123 1.09 -17.74 27.33
N ARG A 124 1.72 -18.92 27.42
CA ARG A 124 1.30 -20.12 26.70
C ARG A 124 -0.08 -20.54 27.22
N GLN A 125 -1.10 -19.77 26.86
CA GLN A 125 -2.41 -20.37 26.71
C GLN A 125 -2.26 -21.24 25.46
N ARG A 126 -2.70 -22.48 25.55
CA ARG A 126 -2.87 -23.39 24.40
C ARG A 126 -3.88 -22.79 23.46
N ALA A 127 -3.48 -21.72 22.76
CA ALA A 127 -4.22 -21.16 21.63
C ALA A 127 -4.12 -22.22 20.54
N GLY A 128 -5.20 -22.52 19.88
CA GLY A 128 -5.22 -23.40 18.71
C GLY A 128 -4.13 -22.95 17.73
N GLU A 129 -3.59 -23.90 17.00
CA GLU A 129 -2.67 -23.66 15.90
C GLU A 129 -3.47 -23.52 14.62
N ILE A 130 -2.91 -22.81 13.64
CA ILE A 130 -3.43 -22.75 12.27
C ILE A 130 -2.33 -23.15 11.29
N SER A 131 -2.66 -24.02 10.37
CA SER A 131 -1.78 -24.54 9.33
C SER A 131 -2.39 -24.37 7.94
N GLU A 132 -1.72 -24.90 6.91
CA GLU A 132 -2.24 -24.95 5.55
C GLU A 132 -3.54 -25.75 5.42
N GLU A 133 -3.74 -26.77 6.26
CA GLU A 133 -4.92 -27.65 6.24
C GLU A 133 -6.23 -26.91 6.59
N ASP A 134 -6.10 -25.80 7.33
CA ASP A 134 -7.23 -24.96 7.72
C ASP A 134 -7.71 -24.01 6.60
N ILE A 135 -6.99 -23.98 5.48
CA ILE A 135 -7.26 -23.06 4.37
C ILE A 135 -7.84 -23.83 3.18
N ASP A 136 -9.15 -23.79 3.05
CA ASP A 136 -9.85 -24.41 1.93
C ASP A 136 -9.81 -23.50 0.69
N ILE A 137 -9.15 -23.96 -0.39
CA ILE A 137 -9.01 -23.25 -1.67
C ILE A 137 -9.71 -24.03 -2.78
N THR A 138 -11.04 -24.07 -2.72
CA THR A 138 -11.85 -24.66 -3.80
C THR A 138 -11.99 -23.70 -4.99
N PRO A 139 -12.33 -24.20 -6.19
CA PRO A 139 -12.60 -23.35 -7.35
C PRO A 139 -13.66 -22.28 -7.07
N GLU A 140 -14.71 -22.60 -6.32
CA GLU A 140 -15.81 -21.70 -5.98
C GLU A 140 -15.34 -20.54 -5.08
N VAL A 141 -14.43 -20.84 -4.14
CA VAL A 141 -13.82 -19.84 -3.26
C VAL A 141 -12.95 -18.89 -4.09
N VAL A 142 -12.17 -19.42 -5.03
CA VAL A 142 -11.33 -18.62 -5.94
C VAL A 142 -12.17 -17.76 -6.87
N GLU A 143 -13.24 -18.33 -7.47
CA GLU A 143 -14.14 -17.58 -8.34
C GLU A 143 -14.77 -16.39 -7.61
N ARG A 144 -15.30 -16.61 -6.40
CA ARG A 144 -15.85 -15.51 -5.57
C ARG A 144 -14.80 -14.43 -5.27
N ALA A 145 -13.56 -14.82 -5.02
CA ALA A 145 -12.47 -13.86 -4.77
C ALA A 145 -12.13 -13.05 -6.03
N LEU A 146 -12.09 -13.69 -7.21
CA LEU A 146 -11.87 -13.03 -8.50
C LEU A 146 -13.00 -12.04 -8.83
N LEU A 147 -14.25 -12.40 -8.60
CA LEU A 147 -15.43 -11.54 -8.84
C LEU A 147 -15.43 -10.28 -7.94
N ARG A 148 -14.75 -10.30 -6.80
CA ARG A 148 -14.61 -9.13 -5.91
C ARG A 148 -13.49 -8.16 -6.33
N LEU A 149 -12.69 -8.51 -7.35
CA LEU A 149 -11.62 -7.63 -7.82
C LEU A 149 -12.18 -6.29 -8.34
N LYS A 150 -11.50 -5.20 -7.99
CA LYS A 150 -11.81 -3.85 -8.48
C LYS A 150 -11.16 -3.67 -9.86
N GLU A 151 -11.98 -3.44 -10.88
CA GLU A 151 -11.54 -3.33 -12.28
C GLU A 151 -10.63 -2.12 -12.58
N ASP A 152 -10.65 -1.11 -11.72
CA ASP A 152 -9.92 0.16 -11.89
C ASP A 152 -8.50 0.15 -11.29
N LYS A 153 -8.03 -0.99 -10.82
CA LYS A 153 -6.69 -1.12 -10.23
C LYS A 153 -5.65 -1.50 -11.28
N SER A 154 -4.41 -1.03 -11.05
CA SER A 154 -3.27 -1.34 -11.92
C SER A 154 -2.84 -2.81 -11.78
N PRO A 155 -2.34 -3.42 -12.87
CA PRO A 155 -1.73 -4.74 -12.82
C PRO A 155 -0.38 -4.73 -12.09
N GLY A 156 0.14 -5.91 -11.78
CA GLY A 156 1.51 -6.13 -11.33
C GLY A 156 2.52 -6.21 -12.46
N PRO A 157 3.75 -6.71 -12.18
CA PRO A 157 4.78 -6.93 -13.20
C PRO A 157 4.43 -7.99 -14.25
N ASP A 158 3.44 -8.82 -13.97
CA ASP A 158 2.88 -9.87 -14.83
C ASP A 158 1.87 -9.34 -15.87
N ASP A 159 1.57 -8.04 -15.86
CA ASP A 159 0.60 -7.36 -16.72
C ASP A 159 -0.82 -7.96 -16.70
N LEU A 160 -1.14 -8.85 -15.75
CA LEU A 160 -2.47 -9.41 -15.59
C LEU A 160 -3.42 -8.39 -14.93
N HIS A 161 -4.23 -7.76 -15.78
CA HIS A 161 -5.14 -6.71 -15.33
C HIS A 161 -6.32 -7.28 -14.52
N PRO A 162 -6.72 -6.68 -13.37
CA PRO A 162 -7.84 -7.15 -12.54
C PRO A 162 -9.16 -7.32 -13.30
N MET A 163 -9.43 -6.43 -14.27
CA MET A 163 -10.63 -6.53 -15.11
C MET A 163 -10.66 -7.82 -15.93
N LEU A 164 -9.51 -8.26 -16.47
CA LEU A 164 -9.42 -9.51 -17.22
C LEU A 164 -9.69 -10.71 -16.30
N LEU A 165 -9.02 -10.77 -15.16
CA LEU A 165 -9.19 -11.83 -14.16
C LEU A 165 -10.64 -11.91 -13.67
N ARG A 166 -11.28 -10.77 -13.42
CA ARG A 166 -12.68 -10.72 -13.00
C ARG A 166 -13.63 -11.21 -14.09
N LYS A 167 -13.43 -10.81 -15.34
CA LYS A 167 -14.30 -11.24 -16.47
C LYS A 167 -14.12 -12.71 -16.83
N CYS A 168 -12.94 -13.26 -16.59
CA CYS A 168 -12.62 -14.66 -16.83
C CYS A 168 -12.69 -15.51 -15.55
N ALA A 169 -13.36 -15.03 -14.48
CA ALA A 169 -13.33 -15.62 -13.15
C ALA A 169 -13.67 -17.14 -13.16
N SER A 170 -14.75 -17.52 -13.81
CA SER A 170 -15.19 -18.93 -13.91
C SER A 170 -14.14 -19.82 -14.62
N ALA A 171 -13.57 -19.37 -15.74
CA ALA A 171 -12.55 -20.12 -16.47
C ALA A 171 -11.22 -20.21 -15.69
N MET A 172 -10.89 -19.17 -14.91
CA MET A 172 -9.63 -19.08 -14.16
C MET A 172 -9.70 -19.76 -12.78
N ALA A 173 -10.89 -20.02 -12.25
CA ALA A 173 -11.08 -20.57 -10.91
C ALA A 173 -10.39 -21.93 -10.71
N ILE A 174 -10.62 -22.88 -11.63
CA ILE A 174 -10.04 -24.22 -11.56
C ILE A 174 -8.51 -24.22 -11.66
N PRO A 175 -7.87 -23.60 -12.68
CA PRO A 175 -6.42 -23.59 -12.75
C PRO A 175 -5.77 -22.84 -11.59
N LEU A 176 -6.36 -21.72 -11.13
CA LEU A 176 -5.82 -20.97 -10.01
C LEU A 176 -5.96 -21.70 -8.68
N SER A 177 -7.08 -22.39 -8.42
CA SER A 177 -7.22 -23.21 -7.20
C SER A 177 -6.14 -24.28 -7.10
N LYS A 178 -5.79 -24.95 -8.21
CA LYS A 178 -4.70 -25.94 -8.26
C LYS A 178 -3.33 -25.30 -7.97
N ILE A 179 -3.05 -24.13 -8.53
CA ILE A 179 -1.79 -23.40 -8.30
C ILE A 179 -1.71 -22.95 -6.84
N TYR A 180 -2.78 -22.42 -6.28
CA TYR A 180 -2.83 -21.94 -4.90
C TYR A 180 -2.64 -23.07 -3.90
N ASN A 181 -3.37 -24.19 -4.07
CA ASN A 181 -3.19 -25.37 -3.23
C ASN A 181 -1.77 -25.93 -3.32
N LYS A 182 -1.20 -26.03 -4.55
CA LYS A 182 0.19 -26.47 -4.71
C LYS A 182 1.15 -25.55 -3.99
N SER A 183 1.00 -24.22 -4.17
CA SER A 183 1.84 -23.19 -3.52
C SER A 183 1.79 -23.30 -2.00
N LEU A 184 0.59 -23.46 -1.42
CA LEU A 184 0.39 -23.55 0.02
C LEU A 184 0.95 -24.86 0.58
N ASN A 185 0.63 -26.01 -0.03
CA ASN A 185 1.07 -27.34 0.41
C ASN A 185 2.60 -27.53 0.31
N THR A 186 3.25 -26.80 -0.60
CA THR A 186 4.72 -26.81 -0.69
C THR A 186 5.39 -25.75 0.18
N GLY A 187 4.62 -24.81 0.76
CA GLY A 187 5.14 -23.68 1.51
C GLY A 187 5.96 -22.70 0.64
N THR A 188 5.72 -22.69 -0.69
CA THR A 188 6.52 -21.89 -1.63
C THR A 188 5.65 -20.98 -2.49
N VAL A 189 6.16 -19.77 -2.75
CA VAL A 189 5.50 -18.75 -3.56
C VAL A 189 6.15 -18.69 -4.94
N PRO A 190 5.38 -18.72 -6.05
CA PRO A 190 5.93 -18.55 -7.39
C PRO A 190 6.82 -17.31 -7.50
N LYS A 191 7.95 -17.44 -8.22
CA LYS A 191 8.95 -16.37 -8.33
C LYS A 191 8.38 -15.07 -8.89
N GLU A 192 7.46 -15.16 -9.84
CA GLU A 192 6.78 -14.03 -10.46
C GLU A 192 5.95 -13.22 -9.44
N TRP A 193 5.42 -13.86 -8.40
CA TRP A 193 4.64 -13.20 -7.35
C TRP A 193 5.51 -12.43 -6.34
N LYS A 194 6.81 -12.71 -6.34
CA LYS A 194 7.80 -12.01 -5.52
C LYS A 194 8.30 -10.71 -6.16
N LEU A 195 7.93 -10.46 -7.42
CA LEU A 195 8.29 -9.24 -8.14
C LEU A 195 7.31 -8.11 -7.86
N ALA A 196 7.80 -6.87 -7.81
CA ALA A 196 6.96 -5.68 -7.68
C ALA A 196 7.47 -4.51 -8.54
N ASN A 197 6.56 -3.85 -9.26
CA ASN A 197 6.82 -2.52 -9.79
C ASN A 197 6.44 -1.49 -8.72
N VAL A 198 7.36 -0.61 -8.37
CA VAL A 198 7.15 0.42 -7.36
C VAL A 198 6.82 1.74 -8.03
N THR A 199 5.69 2.32 -7.67
CA THR A 199 5.31 3.67 -8.08
C THR A 199 5.63 4.65 -6.94
N PRO A 200 6.50 5.65 -7.19
CA PRO A 200 6.79 6.66 -6.19
C PRO A 200 5.61 7.62 -6.03
N LEU A 201 5.10 7.72 -4.81
CA LEU A 201 4.00 8.63 -4.47
C LEU A 201 4.54 9.79 -3.62
N PHE A 202 4.45 11.01 -4.15
CA PHE A 202 4.84 12.21 -3.39
C PHE A 202 3.94 12.40 -2.16
N LYS A 203 4.55 12.60 -0.99
CA LYS A 203 3.85 12.78 0.31
C LYS A 203 3.74 14.24 0.70
N LYS A 204 4.88 14.91 0.92
CA LYS A 204 4.99 16.32 1.38
C LYS A 204 6.41 16.81 1.21
N GLY A 205 6.64 18.12 1.34
CA GLY A 205 7.96 18.73 1.26
C GLY A 205 8.35 19.13 -0.16
N LYS A 206 9.64 19.16 -0.47
CA LYS A 206 10.16 19.48 -1.80
C LYS A 206 10.02 18.26 -2.72
N LYS A 207 9.43 18.46 -3.91
CA LYS A 207 9.26 17.40 -4.92
C LYS A 207 10.58 16.95 -5.55
N SER A 208 11.63 17.75 -5.45
CA SER A 208 12.97 17.40 -5.91
C SER A 208 13.73 16.46 -4.97
N ASP A 209 13.25 16.27 -3.75
CA ASP A 209 13.89 15.43 -2.76
C ASP A 209 13.29 14.01 -2.80
N PRO A 210 14.08 12.96 -3.12
CA PRO A 210 13.62 11.58 -3.19
C PRO A 210 13.08 11.03 -1.85
N ALA A 211 13.54 11.55 -0.70
CA ALA A 211 13.09 11.15 0.63
C ALA A 211 11.60 11.49 0.89
N ASN A 212 11.04 12.43 0.13
CA ASN A 212 9.64 12.87 0.23
C ASN A 212 8.66 11.99 -0.56
N TYR A 213 9.13 10.90 -1.14
CA TYR A 213 8.30 9.93 -1.84
C TYR A 213 8.10 8.65 -1.02
N ARG A 214 6.91 8.05 -1.17
CA ARG A 214 6.58 6.74 -0.61
C ARG A 214 6.62 5.68 -1.72
N PRO A 215 7.22 4.50 -1.50
CA PRO A 215 7.13 3.39 -2.44
C PRO A 215 5.75 2.72 -2.33
N VAL A 216 4.99 2.68 -3.43
CA VAL A 216 3.76 1.90 -3.53
C VAL A 216 4.02 0.72 -4.46
N SER A 217 4.01 -0.48 -3.91
CA SER A 217 4.30 -1.72 -4.64
C SER A 217 3.08 -2.21 -5.42
N LEU A 218 3.22 -2.32 -6.73
CA LEU A 218 2.29 -2.99 -7.62
C LEU A 218 2.76 -4.46 -7.75
N THR A 219 2.17 -5.33 -6.94
CA THR A 219 2.42 -6.78 -6.95
C THR A 219 1.40 -7.50 -7.82
N SER A 220 1.69 -8.76 -8.21
CA SER A 220 0.77 -9.61 -8.97
C SER A 220 -0.64 -9.64 -8.39
N VAL A 221 -1.65 -9.42 -9.23
CA VAL A 221 -3.06 -9.47 -8.81
C VAL A 221 -3.46 -10.91 -8.46
N VAL A 222 -2.90 -11.89 -9.15
CA VAL A 222 -3.12 -13.31 -8.85
C VAL A 222 -2.60 -13.64 -7.44
N CYS A 223 -1.41 -13.13 -7.09
CA CYS A 223 -0.89 -13.27 -5.72
C CYS A 223 -1.81 -12.59 -4.69
N LYS A 224 -2.33 -11.38 -4.97
CA LYS A 224 -3.27 -10.69 -4.06
C LYS A 224 -4.54 -11.46 -3.80
N VAL A 225 -5.04 -12.22 -4.77
CA VAL A 225 -6.17 -13.13 -4.55
C VAL A 225 -5.79 -14.21 -3.53
N MET A 226 -4.65 -14.87 -3.71
CA MET A 226 -4.12 -15.84 -2.74
C MET A 226 -3.93 -15.22 -1.35
N GLU A 227 -3.26 -14.06 -1.29
CA GLU A 227 -3.09 -13.29 -0.05
C GLU A 227 -4.42 -13.03 0.66
N SER A 228 -5.51 -12.75 -0.08
CA SER A 228 -6.82 -12.47 0.50
C SER A 228 -7.45 -13.71 1.14
N LEU A 229 -7.23 -14.88 0.57
CA LEU A 229 -7.71 -16.15 1.14
C LEU A 229 -6.95 -16.48 2.44
N VAL A 230 -5.63 -16.41 2.39
CA VAL A 230 -4.76 -16.59 3.56
C VAL A 230 -5.10 -15.58 4.66
N LYS A 231 -5.21 -14.28 4.31
CA LYS A 231 -5.56 -13.23 5.26
C LYS A 231 -6.87 -13.50 5.98
N SER A 232 -7.91 -13.93 5.25
CA SER A 232 -9.23 -14.17 5.84
C SER A 232 -9.16 -15.23 6.94
N LYS A 233 -8.40 -16.30 6.71
CA LYS A 233 -8.19 -17.36 7.69
C LYS A 233 -7.32 -16.96 8.87
N LEU A 234 -6.25 -16.19 8.61
CA LEU A 234 -5.41 -15.64 9.68
C LEU A 234 -6.21 -14.70 10.60
N VAL A 235 -7.03 -13.82 10.04
CA VAL A 235 -7.87 -12.91 10.84
C VAL A 235 -8.87 -13.70 11.68
N GLU A 236 -9.56 -14.70 11.10
CA GLU A 236 -10.48 -15.57 11.80
C GLU A 236 -9.79 -16.29 12.98
N HIS A 237 -8.58 -16.83 12.76
CA HIS A 237 -7.77 -17.48 13.80
C HIS A 237 -7.39 -16.50 14.92
N LEU A 238 -6.87 -15.32 14.57
CA LEU A 238 -6.41 -14.31 15.55
C LEU A 238 -7.57 -13.76 16.38
N GLU A 239 -8.75 -13.59 15.79
CA GLU A 239 -9.96 -13.16 16.49
C GLU A 239 -10.49 -14.26 17.43
N LYS A 240 -10.57 -15.51 16.97
CA LYS A 240 -11.00 -16.66 17.79
C LYS A 240 -10.09 -16.92 18.98
N THR A 241 -8.79 -16.72 18.79
CA THR A 241 -7.79 -16.96 19.86
C THR A 241 -7.51 -15.73 20.74
N GLY A 242 -8.16 -14.59 20.44
CA GLY A 242 -7.97 -13.35 21.19
C GLY A 242 -6.53 -12.81 21.11
N LYS A 243 -5.80 -13.13 20.03
CA LYS A 243 -4.39 -12.76 19.88
C LYS A 243 -4.15 -11.30 19.44
N LEU A 244 -5.17 -10.63 18.91
CA LEU A 244 -5.05 -9.21 18.54
C LEU A 244 -5.33 -8.32 19.73
N SER A 245 -4.44 -7.39 20.00
CA SER A 245 -4.59 -6.41 21.09
C SER A 245 -5.84 -5.55 20.92
N SER A 246 -6.55 -5.33 22.02
CA SER A 246 -7.69 -4.40 22.08
C SER A 246 -7.29 -2.95 21.88
N SER A 247 -6.02 -2.62 21.98
CA SER A 247 -5.49 -1.26 21.73
C SER A 247 -5.34 -0.93 20.25
N GLN A 248 -5.37 -1.93 19.34
CA GLN A 248 -5.22 -1.73 17.92
C GLN A 248 -6.56 -1.50 17.23
N HIS A 249 -6.69 -0.37 16.51
CA HIS A 249 -7.86 -0.01 15.71
C HIS A 249 -7.63 -0.03 14.20
N GLY A 250 -6.37 0.08 13.76
CA GLY A 250 -6.04 0.04 12.34
C GLY A 250 -6.20 -1.35 11.75
N PHE A 251 -6.75 -1.46 10.55
CA PHE A 251 -6.95 -2.72 9.80
C PHE A 251 -7.68 -3.83 10.57
N THR A 252 -8.40 -3.50 11.63
CA THR A 252 -9.16 -4.42 12.50
C THR A 252 -10.66 -4.32 12.18
N THR A 253 -11.34 -5.45 12.13
CA THR A 253 -12.78 -5.51 11.84
C THR A 253 -13.59 -4.75 12.91
N GLY A 254 -14.54 -3.90 12.47
CA GLY A 254 -15.42 -3.15 13.37
C GLY A 254 -14.74 -1.98 14.10
N ARG A 255 -13.46 -1.70 13.85
CA ARG A 255 -12.72 -0.59 14.45
C ARG A 255 -12.28 0.43 13.39
N TYR A 256 -12.29 1.70 13.77
CA TYR A 256 -12.06 2.82 12.87
C TYR A 256 -11.20 3.88 13.57
N CYS A 257 -10.65 4.82 12.81
CA CYS A 257 -9.95 5.98 13.37
C CYS A 257 -10.83 6.75 14.37
N LEU A 258 -12.13 6.87 14.09
CA LEU A 258 -13.08 7.54 14.97
C LEU A 258 -13.22 6.80 16.32
N THR A 259 -13.35 5.48 16.34
CA THR A 259 -13.45 4.72 17.58
C THR A 259 -12.17 4.83 18.42
N ASN A 260 -11.00 4.85 17.80
CA ASN A 260 -9.72 5.09 18.45
C ASN A 260 -9.64 6.48 19.09
N LEU A 261 -10.17 7.51 18.40
CA LEU A 261 -10.21 8.88 18.93
C LEU A 261 -11.22 9.02 20.07
N LEU A 262 -12.42 8.47 19.92
CA LEU A 262 -13.47 8.55 20.93
C LEU A 262 -13.01 7.93 22.26
N GLU A 263 -12.45 6.71 22.23
CA GLU A 263 -11.93 6.07 23.43
C GLU A 263 -10.80 6.87 24.10
N ALA A 264 -9.92 7.51 23.32
CA ALA A 264 -8.89 8.36 23.88
C ALA A 264 -9.48 9.64 24.49
N PHE A 265 -10.38 10.33 23.78
CA PHE A 265 -11.00 11.57 24.25
C PHE A 265 -11.83 11.34 25.50
N GLU A 266 -12.61 10.25 25.57
CA GLU A 266 -13.38 9.89 26.77
C GLU A 266 -12.46 9.76 28.00
N ASN A 267 -11.32 9.08 27.84
CA ASN A 267 -10.33 8.95 28.92
C ASN A 267 -9.74 10.30 29.35
N TRP A 268 -9.42 11.17 28.38
CA TRP A 268 -8.82 12.47 28.65
C TRP A 268 -9.80 13.43 29.30
N THR A 269 -11.04 13.51 28.79
CA THR A 269 -12.06 14.40 29.37
C THR A 269 -12.44 13.95 30.77
N THR A 270 -12.63 12.65 30.99
CA THR A 270 -12.88 12.12 32.35
C THR A 270 -11.76 12.50 33.33
N ALA A 271 -10.50 12.38 32.91
CA ALA A 271 -9.37 12.76 33.76
C ALA A 271 -9.38 14.26 34.09
N LEU A 272 -9.66 15.12 33.11
CA LEU A 272 -9.77 16.56 33.28
C LEU A 272 -10.93 16.95 34.22
N ASP A 273 -12.09 16.31 34.07
CA ASP A 273 -13.28 16.53 34.91
C ASP A 273 -13.00 16.12 36.38
N GLU A 274 -12.13 15.10 36.59
CA GLU A 274 -11.66 14.68 37.92
C GLU A 274 -10.52 15.57 38.46
N GLY A 275 -10.12 16.61 37.71
CA GLY A 275 -9.05 17.54 38.14
C GLY A 275 -7.62 17.00 37.94
N TRP A 276 -7.41 16.00 37.05
CA TRP A 276 -6.09 15.51 36.64
C TRP A 276 -5.57 16.24 35.43
N GLY A 277 -4.25 16.45 35.34
CA GLY A 277 -3.58 16.70 34.07
C GLY A 277 -3.52 15.43 33.20
N VAL A 278 -3.27 15.58 31.93
CA VAL A 278 -3.06 14.45 31.03
C VAL A 278 -1.87 14.75 30.11
N ASP A 279 -0.83 13.96 30.23
CA ASP A 279 0.29 14.01 29.29
C ASP A 279 0.06 12.97 28.19
N VAL A 280 0.09 13.42 26.94
CA VAL A 280 -0.14 12.59 25.75
C VAL A 280 1.09 12.61 24.86
N LEU A 281 1.57 11.45 24.47
CA LEU A 281 2.67 11.30 23.53
C LEU A 281 2.19 10.63 22.26
N PHE A 282 2.49 11.27 21.13
CA PHE A 282 2.26 10.75 19.77
C PHE A 282 3.58 10.21 19.24
N LEU A 283 3.61 8.92 18.94
CA LEU A 283 4.81 8.22 18.46
C LEU A 283 4.69 7.96 16.96
N ASP A 284 5.74 8.27 16.21
CA ASP A 284 5.88 7.99 14.77
C ASP A 284 7.07 7.05 14.56
N TYR A 285 6.94 6.07 13.69
CA TYR A 285 8.04 5.17 13.33
C TYR A 285 8.77 5.66 12.09
N ARG A 286 10.06 5.31 11.97
CA ARG A 286 10.84 5.53 10.75
C ARG A 286 10.45 4.49 9.70
N LYS A 287 9.66 4.90 8.67
CA LYS A 287 9.30 4.02 7.55
C LYS A 287 8.77 2.64 8.01
N ALA A 288 7.84 2.63 8.94
CA ALA A 288 7.32 1.45 9.66
C ALA A 288 7.16 0.18 8.80
N PHE A 289 6.48 0.28 7.64
CA PHE A 289 6.24 -0.86 6.76
C PHE A 289 7.50 -1.37 6.06
N ASP A 290 8.49 -0.53 5.83
CA ASP A 290 9.69 -0.88 5.04
C ASP A 290 10.80 -1.47 5.94
N THR A 291 10.71 -1.28 7.27
CA THR A 291 11.77 -1.64 8.23
C THR A 291 11.46 -2.87 9.08
N VAL A 292 10.31 -3.50 8.93
CA VAL A 292 9.96 -4.73 9.67
C VAL A 292 10.99 -5.83 9.41
N SER A 293 11.66 -6.31 10.45
CA SER A 293 12.59 -7.45 10.37
C SER A 293 11.82 -8.74 10.04
N HIS A 294 12.21 -9.44 8.97
CA HIS A 294 11.56 -10.68 8.56
C HIS A 294 11.76 -11.79 9.59
N SER A 295 12.99 -11.96 10.11
CA SER A 295 13.31 -12.98 11.10
C SER A 295 12.50 -12.81 12.39
N LYS A 296 12.39 -11.57 12.89
CA LYS A 296 11.64 -11.23 14.09
C LYS A 296 10.12 -11.35 13.88
N LEU A 297 9.61 -10.97 12.71
CA LEU A 297 8.21 -11.17 12.33
C LEU A 297 7.84 -12.66 12.31
N MET A 298 8.69 -13.51 11.73
CA MET A 298 8.43 -14.96 11.67
C MET A 298 8.31 -15.60 13.06
N LYS A 299 9.03 -15.08 14.06
CA LYS A 299 8.90 -15.54 15.44
C LYS A 299 7.58 -15.11 16.07
N LYS A 300 7.15 -13.86 15.85
CA LYS A 300 5.83 -13.38 16.31
C LYS A 300 4.68 -14.17 15.68
N LEU A 301 4.79 -14.50 14.39
CA LEU A 301 3.81 -15.34 13.71
C LEU A 301 3.71 -16.74 14.34
N HIS A 302 4.85 -17.37 14.61
CA HIS A 302 4.87 -18.67 15.30
C HIS A 302 4.23 -18.59 16.69
N GLY A 303 4.52 -17.53 17.45
CA GLY A 303 3.90 -17.29 18.76
C GLY A 303 2.39 -17.00 18.69
N CYS A 304 1.88 -16.53 17.55
CA CYS A 304 0.45 -16.44 17.30
C CYS A 304 -0.19 -17.79 16.93
N GLY A 305 0.59 -18.88 16.89
CA GLY A 305 0.10 -20.23 16.55
C GLY A 305 0.04 -20.50 15.05
N ILE A 306 0.73 -19.70 14.23
CA ILE A 306 0.82 -19.95 12.78
C ILE A 306 1.98 -20.91 12.55
N VAL A 307 1.69 -22.10 12.02
CA VAL A 307 2.63 -23.24 11.94
C VAL A 307 2.60 -23.93 10.56
N GLY A 308 3.40 -24.96 10.39
CA GLY A 308 3.38 -25.83 9.21
C GLY A 308 3.77 -25.14 7.91
N LYS A 309 3.20 -25.60 6.81
CA LYS A 309 3.44 -25.04 5.47
C LYS A 309 2.91 -23.62 5.31
N LEU A 310 1.90 -23.24 6.07
CA LEU A 310 1.39 -21.86 6.09
C LEU A 310 2.47 -20.90 6.61
N TRP A 311 3.18 -21.26 7.68
CA TRP A 311 4.29 -20.46 8.20
C TRP A 311 5.45 -20.37 7.18
N GLU A 312 5.82 -21.49 6.55
CA GLU A 312 6.83 -21.54 5.49
C GLU A 312 6.41 -20.67 4.29
N TRP A 313 5.15 -20.73 3.89
CA TRP A 313 4.60 -19.93 2.80
C TRP A 313 4.70 -18.42 3.08
N ILE A 314 4.34 -17.98 4.30
CA ILE A 314 4.48 -16.56 4.69
C ILE A 314 5.95 -16.14 4.70
N LYS A 315 6.85 -17.00 5.19
CA LYS A 315 8.30 -16.75 5.13
C LYS A 315 8.77 -16.58 3.69
N ASP A 316 8.37 -17.49 2.82
CA ASP A 316 8.76 -17.46 1.41
C ASP A 316 8.12 -16.28 0.66
N PHE A 317 6.91 -15.87 1.05
CA PHE A 317 6.25 -14.66 0.55
C PHE A 317 7.04 -13.38 0.88
N LEU A 318 7.69 -13.30 2.03
CA LEU A 318 8.44 -12.14 2.47
C LEU A 318 9.86 -12.11 1.90
N THR A 319 10.48 -13.25 1.71
CA THR A 319 11.90 -13.38 1.35
C THR A 319 12.16 -13.47 -0.16
N LEU A 320 13.41 -13.16 -0.58
CA LEU A 320 13.85 -13.23 -1.98
C LEU A 320 12.99 -12.39 -2.94
N ARG A 321 12.35 -11.38 -2.44
CA ARG A 321 11.57 -10.44 -3.24
C ARG A 321 12.48 -9.47 -3.99
N LYS A 322 12.03 -9.05 -5.18
CA LYS A 322 12.70 -8.01 -5.96
C LYS A 322 11.72 -6.91 -6.35
N SER A 323 12.20 -5.69 -6.35
CA SER A 323 11.44 -4.53 -6.77
C SER A 323 12.22 -3.65 -7.74
N ARG A 324 11.51 -2.94 -8.59
CA ARG A 324 12.05 -1.88 -9.43
C ARG A 324 11.13 -0.68 -9.42
N VAL A 325 11.69 0.52 -9.47
CA VAL A 325 10.91 1.77 -9.48
C VAL A 325 10.57 2.15 -10.90
N GLY A 326 9.31 2.49 -11.17
CA GLY A 326 8.84 2.98 -12.44
C GLY A 326 8.52 4.49 -12.41
N VAL A 327 9.09 5.25 -13.34
CA VAL A 327 8.82 6.68 -13.55
C VAL A 327 8.49 6.89 -15.03
N ARG A 328 7.26 7.29 -15.34
CA ARG A 328 6.79 7.59 -16.72
C ARG A 328 7.14 6.53 -17.78
N GLY A 329 7.15 5.24 -17.41
CA GLY A 329 7.45 4.14 -18.31
C GLY A 329 8.92 3.71 -18.34
N SER A 330 9.83 4.47 -17.74
CA SER A 330 11.21 4.06 -17.49
C SER A 330 11.31 3.33 -16.15
N PHE A 331 12.17 2.30 -16.07
CA PHE A 331 12.34 1.51 -14.87
C PHE A 331 13.79 1.53 -14.39
N SER A 332 13.96 1.49 -13.05
CA SER A 332 15.25 1.19 -12.44
C SER A 332 15.66 -0.26 -12.63
N PHE A 333 16.89 -0.61 -12.28
CA PHE A 333 17.29 -2.00 -12.13
C PHE A 333 16.49 -2.71 -11.02
N TRP A 334 16.36 -4.05 -11.15
CA TRP A 334 15.77 -4.88 -10.11
C TRP A 334 16.70 -4.93 -8.89
N ARG A 335 16.13 -4.64 -7.71
CA ARG A 335 16.83 -4.66 -6.43
C ARG A 335 16.14 -5.60 -5.46
N GLU A 336 16.91 -6.21 -4.59
CA GLU A 336 16.41 -7.07 -3.53
C GLU A 336 15.72 -6.25 -2.43
N VAL A 337 14.64 -6.82 -1.88
CA VAL A 337 13.91 -6.28 -0.73
C VAL A 337 14.36 -7.06 0.49
N LEU A 338 15.11 -6.39 1.39
CA LEU A 338 15.79 -7.04 2.51
C LEU A 338 14.97 -7.05 3.79
N SER A 339 14.02 -6.13 3.93
CA SER A 339 13.14 -6.03 5.11
C SER A 339 11.78 -5.46 4.71
N GLY A 340 10.89 -5.39 5.68
CA GLY A 340 9.57 -4.77 5.51
C GLY A 340 8.51 -5.70 5.00
N VAL A 341 7.29 -5.18 5.05
CA VAL A 341 6.10 -5.81 4.45
C VAL A 341 5.66 -4.99 3.23
N PRO A 342 5.34 -5.62 2.07
CA PRO A 342 5.12 -4.87 0.84
C PRO A 342 3.96 -3.88 0.94
N GLN A 343 4.24 -2.57 0.82
CA GLN A 343 3.20 -1.54 0.77
C GLN A 343 2.37 -1.68 -0.51
N GLY A 344 1.18 -2.24 -0.42
CA GLY A 344 0.30 -2.52 -1.56
C GLY A 344 -0.04 -4.01 -1.73
N SER A 345 0.50 -4.88 -0.88
CA SER A 345 0.02 -6.26 -0.69
C SER A 345 -1.25 -6.29 0.15
N VAL A 346 -1.92 -7.42 0.18
CA VAL A 346 -3.12 -7.66 1.00
C VAL A 346 -2.75 -8.13 2.40
N LEU A 347 -1.69 -8.93 2.51
CA LEU A 347 -1.18 -9.45 3.80
C LEU A 347 -0.36 -8.43 4.57
N GLY A 348 0.38 -7.55 3.91
CA GLY A 348 1.31 -6.62 4.54
C GLY A 348 0.74 -5.88 5.76
N PRO A 349 -0.44 -5.26 5.68
CA PRO A 349 -1.04 -4.61 6.83
C PRO A 349 -1.27 -5.54 8.03
N LEU A 350 -1.77 -6.77 7.81
CA LEU A 350 -1.99 -7.74 8.90
C LEU A 350 -0.66 -8.19 9.52
N LEU A 351 0.35 -8.44 8.71
CA LEU A 351 1.68 -8.82 9.18
C LEU A 351 2.31 -7.72 10.03
N PHE A 352 2.12 -6.46 9.64
CA PHE A 352 2.54 -5.32 10.44
C PHE A 352 1.79 -5.24 11.78
N LEU A 353 0.46 -5.47 11.80
CA LEU A 353 -0.30 -5.50 13.05
C LEU A 353 0.23 -6.58 14.00
N ILE A 354 0.49 -7.78 13.49
CA ILE A 354 1.08 -8.88 14.31
C ILE A 354 2.45 -8.48 14.84
N PHE A 355 3.24 -7.73 14.05
CA PHE A 355 4.57 -7.30 14.46
C PHE A 355 4.55 -6.34 15.65
N VAL A 356 3.61 -5.39 15.70
CA VAL A 356 3.51 -4.39 16.78
C VAL A 356 2.54 -4.78 17.90
N ASN A 357 1.96 -5.98 17.83
CA ASN A 357 0.84 -6.40 18.66
C ASN A 357 1.16 -6.49 20.16
N ASP A 358 2.40 -6.78 20.50
CA ASP A 358 2.88 -6.92 21.88
C ASP A 358 3.30 -5.58 22.53
N LEU A 359 3.27 -4.48 21.79
CA LEU A 359 3.68 -3.17 22.28
C LEU A 359 2.96 -2.75 23.59
N PRO A 360 1.63 -2.98 23.74
CA PRO A 360 0.94 -2.66 24.99
C PRO A 360 1.41 -3.46 26.22
N GLU A 361 2.06 -4.61 26.03
CA GLU A 361 2.55 -5.44 27.13
C GLU A 361 3.82 -4.87 27.79
N TRP A 362 4.48 -3.93 27.12
CA TRP A 362 5.73 -3.31 27.56
C TRP A 362 5.53 -2.09 28.46
N ILE A 363 4.30 -1.57 28.52
CA ILE A 363 3.99 -0.34 29.24
C ILE A 363 2.78 -0.51 30.17
N LYS A 364 2.69 0.38 31.17
CA LYS A 364 1.57 0.45 32.09
C LYS A 364 0.57 1.55 31.75
N SER A 365 1.06 2.61 31.12
CA SER A 365 0.24 3.74 30.66
C SER A 365 -0.78 3.30 29.61
N SER A 366 -1.83 4.08 29.44
CA SER A 366 -2.83 3.85 28.41
C SER A 366 -2.23 4.01 27.03
N LEU A 367 -2.56 3.08 26.11
CA LEU A 367 -2.05 3.06 24.75
C LEU A 367 -3.16 2.76 23.75
N LYS A 368 -3.15 3.47 22.65
CA LYS A 368 -3.97 3.18 21.46
C LYS A 368 -3.15 3.29 20.20
N MET A 369 -3.40 2.35 19.27
CA MET A 369 -2.73 2.26 17.98
C MET A 369 -3.74 2.36 16.84
N PHE A 370 -3.33 3.00 15.74
CA PHE A 370 -3.99 2.93 14.47
C PHE A 370 -2.96 2.61 13.39
N ALA A 371 -2.73 1.34 13.16
CA ALA A 371 -1.59 0.82 12.40
C ALA A 371 -0.25 1.27 13.02
N ASP A 372 0.52 2.11 12.32
CA ASP A 372 1.78 2.70 12.76
C ASP A 372 1.59 3.95 13.64
N ASP A 373 0.45 4.62 13.58
CA ASP A 373 0.17 5.77 14.45
C ASP A 373 -0.12 5.28 15.87
N THR A 374 0.78 5.58 16.82
CA THR A 374 0.69 5.15 18.22
C THR A 374 0.60 6.37 19.12
N LYS A 375 -0.29 6.33 20.10
CA LYS A 375 -0.38 7.31 21.17
C LYS A 375 -0.43 6.62 22.53
N ILE A 376 0.29 7.18 23.49
CA ILE A 376 0.28 6.78 24.89
C ILE A 376 -0.07 7.99 25.75
N TRP A 377 -0.71 7.77 26.88
CA TRP A 377 -1.00 8.85 27.82
C TRP A 377 -1.08 8.35 29.25
N ALA A 378 -0.80 9.26 30.17
CA ALA A 378 -0.99 9.07 31.58
C ALA A 378 -1.76 10.23 32.22
N ARG A 379 -2.48 9.95 33.30
CA ARG A 379 -3.06 10.96 34.18
C ARG A 379 -1.95 11.48 35.06
N ILE A 380 -1.81 12.80 35.18
CA ILE A 380 -0.75 13.46 35.92
C ILE A 380 -1.37 14.33 37.03
N ARG A 381 -0.99 14.04 38.26
CA ARG A 381 -1.35 14.83 39.44
C ARG A 381 -0.15 15.25 40.25
N VAL A 382 0.85 14.40 40.26
CA VAL A 382 2.11 14.63 40.95
C VAL A 382 3.29 14.28 40.05
N GLU A 383 4.47 14.80 40.34
CA GLU A 383 5.68 14.58 39.53
C GLU A 383 6.00 13.09 39.30
N LYS A 384 5.72 12.25 40.31
CA LYS A 384 5.91 10.80 40.21
C LYS A 384 5.09 10.13 39.10
N ASP A 385 3.96 10.71 38.68
CA ASP A 385 3.16 10.18 37.60
C ASP A 385 3.89 10.38 36.26
N GLY A 386 4.56 11.54 36.08
CA GLY A 386 5.43 11.80 34.93
C GLY A 386 6.62 10.84 34.88
N GLU A 387 7.24 10.47 36.01
CA GLU A 387 8.30 9.47 36.05
C GLU A 387 7.80 8.07 35.59
N CYS A 388 6.53 7.73 35.87
CA CYS A 388 5.95 6.48 35.39
C CYS A 388 5.85 6.46 33.87
N LEU A 389 5.39 7.57 33.30
CA LEU A 389 5.30 7.72 31.84
C LEU A 389 6.69 7.69 31.18
N GLN A 390 7.71 8.30 31.81
CA GLN A 390 9.10 8.23 31.37
C GLN A 390 9.63 6.79 31.36
N ARG A 391 9.37 5.99 32.40
CA ARG A 391 9.75 4.58 32.44
C ARG A 391 9.09 3.75 31.32
N ASP A 392 7.86 4.07 30.96
CA ASP A 392 7.17 3.44 29.85
C ASP A 392 7.84 3.82 28.52
N LEU A 393 8.24 5.09 28.34
CA LEU A 393 9.02 5.52 27.16
C LEU A 393 10.36 4.79 27.05
N ASP A 394 11.07 4.62 28.17
CA ASP A 394 12.33 3.88 28.19
C ASP A 394 12.11 2.40 27.82
N SER A 395 10.98 1.82 28.25
CA SER A 395 10.58 0.46 27.86
C SER A 395 10.26 0.36 26.37
N LEU A 396 9.57 1.35 25.79
CA LEU A 396 9.32 1.42 24.35
C LEU A 396 10.61 1.63 23.55
N GLY A 397 11.57 2.38 24.09
CA GLY A 397 12.92 2.49 23.52
C GLY A 397 13.58 1.13 23.41
N ARG A 398 13.60 0.35 24.52
CA ARG A 398 14.13 -1.02 24.55
C ARG A 398 13.39 -1.94 23.57
N TRP A 399 12.05 -1.88 23.52
CA TRP A 399 11.26 -2.63 22.54
C TRP A 399 11.68 -2.29 21.11
N SER A 400 11.83 -0.99 20.80
CA SER A 400 12.26 -0.49 19.49
C SER A 400 13.65 -1.03 19.09
N ASP A 401 14.59 -1.09 20.04
CA ASP A 401 15.93 -1.63 19.83
C ASP A 401 15.88 -3.15 19.61
N GLU A 402 15.15 -3.85 20.47
CA GLU A 402 14.98 -5.28 20.43
C GLU A 402 14.33 -5.77 19.14
N TRP A 403 13.27 -5.09 18.68
CA TRP A 403 12.53 -5.47 17.49
C TRP A 403 13.01 -4.79 16.21
N LEU A 404 14.03 -3.93 16.28
CA LEU A 404 14.60 -3.18 15.15
C LEU A 404 13.58 -2.29 14.44
N LEU A 405 12.53 -1.83 15.11
CA LEU A 405 11.53 -0.92 14.58
C LEU A 405 11.68 0.45 15.25
N ARG A 406 12.49 1.32 14.64
CA ARG A 406 12.93 2.59 15.24
C ARG A 406 11.85 3.66 15.24
N PHE A 407 11.70 4.36 16.37
CA PHE A 407 10.90 5.57 16.45
C PHE A 407 11.57 6.75 15.72
N ASN A 408 10.75 7.64 15.20
CA ASN A 408 11.20 8.89 14.59
C ASN A 408 11.05 10.04 15.60
N CYS A 409 12.07 10.25 16.42
CA CYS A 409 12.04 11.23 17.52
C CYS A 409 11.72 12.66 17.04
N GLU A 410 12.15 13.04 15.82
CA GLU A 410 11.85 14.37 15.25
C GLU A 410 10.37 14.61 14.96
N LYS A 411 9.60 13.52 14.80
CA LYS A 411 8.16 13.58 14.54
C LYS A 411 7.31 13.21 15.74
N CYS A 412 7.89 12.58 16.75
CA CYS A 412 7.19 12.35 18.01
C CYS A 412 6.83 13.68 18.65
N LYS A 413 5.67 13.74 19.30
CA LYS A 413 5.17 14.96 19.95
C LYS A 413 4.63 14.63 21.33
N VAL A 414 4.81 15.59 22.23
CA VAL A 414 4.22 15.61 23.58
C VAL A 414 3.18 16.73 23.62
N MET A 415 2.07 16.47 24.26
CA MET A 415 0.99 17.43 24.49
C MET A 415 0.53 17.29 25.94
#